data_b6227ca0720da2dbab2a99a55fd22a04
#
_entry.id   b6227ca0720da2dbab2a99a55fd22a04
#
_cell.length_a   1.000
_cell.length_b   1.000
_cell.length_c   1.000
_cell.angle_alpha   90.00
_cell.angle_beta   90.00
_cell.angle_gamma   90.00
#
_symmetry.space_group_name_H-M   'P 1'
#
loop_
_entity.id
_entity.type
_entity.pdbx_description
1 polymer ?
#
loop_
_entity_poly.entity_id
_entity_poly.type
_entity_poly.pdbx_seq_one_letter_code
_entity_poly.pdbx_strand_id
1 'polypeptide(L)'
;MEILVEEPSAEAFLRGLLPRFIEGGATFELYPYNGKQDLLNKLPARLAGYSRWLPPSYRIIVLLDCDYDDCVNLKRIMEENAVNAGLLSRTAAQALPWQIVNRIAIHELEAWYFGDWNAVKQAYPRVPSEIPRREGYRDPDKIAGGTWEAFERILQSVGYYKGGLRKIEAARAIGAYANPLTNRSNSFSAFRDAVLEAVR
;
A
#
# COMPACT_ATOMS: atom_id res chain seq x y z
N MET A 1 -6.53 -14.28 -2.75
CA MET A 1 -6.16 -13.25 -1.74
C MET A 1 -7.05 -12.04 -1.92
N GLU A 2 -7.60 -11.50 -0.83
CA GLU A 2 -8.48 -10.34 -0.81
C GLU A 2 -7.69 -9.14 -0.28
N ILE A 3 -7.59 -8.06 -1.02
CA ILE A 3 -6.81 -6.87 -0.62
C ILE A 3 -7.75 -5.67 -0.55
N LEU A 4 -7.95 -5.15 0.64
CA LEU A 4 -8.74 -3.96 0.90
C LEU A 4 -7.81 -2.75 0.94
N VAL A 5 -8.06 -1.75 0.10
CA VAL A 5 -7.20 -0.57 0.00
C VAL A 5 -8.00 0.71 0.19
N GLU A 6 -7.35 1.74 0.71
CA GLU A 6 -7.98 2.98 1.10
C GLU A 6 -8.64 3.72 -0.07
N GLU A 7 -7.95 3.75 -1.22
CA GLU A 7 -8.42 4.55 -2.35
C GLU A 7 -8.08 3.90 -3.72
N PRO A 8 -8.72 4.37 -4.81
CA PRO A 8 -8.48 3.85 -6.16
C PRO A 8 -7.05 4.03 -6.68
N SER A 9 -6.25 4.94 -6.14
CA SER A 9 -4.84 5.10 -6.51
C SER A 9 -4.01 3.90 -6.02
N ALA A 10 -4.25 3.43 -4.80
CA ALA A 10 -3.61 2.23 -4.26
C ALA A 10 -3.98 0.99 -5.08
N GLU A 11 -5.25 0.84 -5.47
CA GLU A 11 -5.68 -0.22 -6.40
C GLU A 11 -4.90 -0.14 -7.72
N ALA A 12 -4.84 1.05 -8.35
CA ALA A 12 -4.18 1.24 -9.64
C ALA A 12 -2.68 0.90 -9.59
N PHE A 13 -1.99 1.25 -8.51
CA PHE A 13 -0.60 0.91 -8.27
C PHE A 13 -0.41 -0.60 -8.10
N LEU A 14 -1.21 -1.22 -7.24
CA LEU A 14 -1.08 -2.64 -6.91
C LEU A 14 -1.46 -3.55 -8.08
N ARG A 15 -2.40 -3.17 -8.94
CA ARG A 15 -2.70 -3.92 -10.17
C ARG A 15 -1.49 -4.01 -11.11
N GLY A 16 -0.63 -3.01 -11.15
CA GLY A 16 0.61 -3.05 -11.91
C GLY A 16 1.75 -3.80 -11.22
N LEU A 17 1.82 -3.69 -9.89
CA LEU A 17 2.89 -4.24 -9.07
C LEU A 17 2.75 -5.74 -8.79
N LEU A 18 1.57 -6.19 -8.31
CA LEU A 18 1.37 -7.54 -7.76
C LEU A 18 1.71 -8.67 -8.74
N PRO A 19 1.34 -8.60 -10.04
CA PRO A 19 1.68 -9.64 -11.00
C PRO A 19 3.19 -9.83 -11.20
N ARG A 20 4.00 -8.90 -10.75
CA ARG A 20 5.46 -8.93 -10.93
C ARG A 20 6.19 -9.78 -9.90
N PHE A 21 5.52 -10.20 -8.85
CA PHE A 21 6.12 -11.03 -7.80
C PHE A 21 5.19 -12.06 -7.16
N ILE A 22 3.93 -12.13 -7.60
CA ILE A 22 3.03 -13.22 -7.24
C ILE A 22 3.22 -14.34 -8.27
N GLU A 23 3.78 -15.46 -7.82
CA GLU A 23 4.06 -16.64 -8.63
C GLU A 23 3.09 -17.79 -8.28
N GLY A 24 3.15 -18.89 -9.04
CA GLY A 24 2.48 -20.14 -8.67
C GLY A 24 0.96 -20.17 -8.88
N GLY A 25 0.39 -19.26 -9.67
CA GLY A 25 -1.04 -19.26 -9.99
C GLY A 25 -1.93 -18.70 -8.87
N ALA A 26 -1.36 -18.09 -7.83
CA ALA A 26 -2.14 -17.40 -6.81
C ALA A 26 -2.88 -16.20 -7.41
N THR A 27 -4.14 -16.04 -7.04
CA THR A 27 -5.01 -14.96 -7.50
C THR A 27 -5.24 -13.93 -6.41
N PHE A 28 -5.53 -12.69 -6.83
CA PHE A 28 -5.87 -11.61 -5.91
C PHE A 28 -7.03 -10.77 -6.46
N GLU A 29 -7.81 -10.22 -5.54
CA GLU A 29 -8.81 -9.21 -5.81
C GLU A 29 -8.52 -7.97 -4.99
N LEU A 30 -8.70 -6.80 -5.60
CA LEU A 30 -8.47 -5.49 -4.99
C LEU A 30 -9.81 -4.77 -4.81
N TYR A 31 -10.06 -4.28 -3.61
CA TYR A 31 -11.27 -3.58 -3.23
C TYR A 31 -10.94 -2.18 -2.74
N PRO A 32 -11.00 -1.17 -3.62
CA PRO A 32 -10.79 0.21 -3.23
C PRO A 32 -11.99 0.78 -2.50
N TYR A 33 -11.70 1.60 -1.50
CA TYR A 33 -12.69 2.40 -0.77
C TYR A 33 -12.58 3.89 -1.17
N ASN A 34 -13.37 4.74 -0.54
CA ASN A 34 -13.37 6.18 -0.79
C ASN A 34 -12.67 6.93 0.35
N GLY A 35 -11.43 6.53 0.64
CA GLY A 35 -10.61 7.09 1.71
C GLY A 35 -10.70 6.32 3.03
N LYS A 36 -9.82 6.69 3.96
CA LYS A 36 -9.60 6.06 5.26
C LYS A 36 -10.88 5.87 6.07
N GLN A 37 -11.68 6.93 6.20
CA GLN A 37 -12.89 6.89 7.01
C GLN A 37 -13.92 5.93 6.43
N ASP A 38 -14.05 5.88 5.10
CA ASP A 38 -14.97 4.95 4.43
C ASP A 38 -14.55 3.50 4.66
N LEU A 39 -13.24 3.21 4.53
CA LEU A 39 -12.71 1.88 4.80
C LEU A 39 -12.92 1.51 6.27
N LEU A 40 -12.50 2.33 7.22
CA LEU A 40 -12.62 2.03 8.65
C LEU A 40 -14.07 1.83 9.09
N ASN A 41 -15.01 2.62 8.56
CA ASN A 41 -16.43 2.47 8.88
C ASN A 41 -17.04 1.16 8.33
N LYS A 42 -16.57 0.71 7.17
CA LYS A 42 -17.09 -0.51 6.52
C LYS A 42 -16.33 -1.78 6.92
N LEU A 43 -15.13 -1.63 7.46
CA LEU A 43 -14.24 -2.75 7.80
C LEU A 43 -14.89 -3.78 8.73
N PRO A 44 -15.56 -3.40 9.84
CA PRO A 44 -16.18 -4.37 10.75
C PRO A 44 -17.17 -5.29 10.04
N ALA A 45 -18.09 -4.70 9.25
CA ALA A 45 -19.10 -5.45 8.51
C ALA A 45 -18.47 -6.34 7.43
N ARG A 46 -17.44 -5.84 6.73
CA ARG A 46 -16.72 -6.59 5.70
C ARG A 46 -16.01 -7.79 6.30
N LEU A 47 -15.30 -7.62 7.41
CA LEU A 47 -14.59 -8.71 8.09
C LEU A 47 -15.55 -9.74 8.68
N ALA A 48 -16.67 -9.31 9.27
CA ALA A 48 -17.73 -10.22 9.73
C ALA A 48 -18.35 -11.02 8.57
N GLY A 49 -18.41 -10.45 7.37
CA GLY A 49 -18.79 -11.17 6.16
C GLY A 49 -17.76 -12.27 5.82
N TYR A 50 -16.48 -11.91 5.76
CA TYR A 50 -15.40 -12.86 5.46
C TYR A 50 -15.33 -14.01 6.45
N SER A 51 -15.48 -13.77 7.74
CA SER A 51 -15.40 -14.82 8.77
C SER A 51 -16.41 -15.95 8.58
N ARG A 52 -17.51 -15.72 7.83
CA ARG A 52 -18.56 -16.71 7.58
C ARG A 52 -18.29 -17.64 6.39
N TRP A 53 -17.47 -17.22 5.44
CA TRP A 53 -17.30 -17.97 4.20
C TRP A 53 -15.84 -18.10 3.72
N LEU A 54 -14.89 -17.37 4.32
CA LEU A 54 -13.51 -17.33 3.83
C LEU A 54 -12.89 -18.73 3.86
N PRO A 55 -12.48 -19.28 2.72
CA PRO A 55 -11.81 -20.59 2.68
C PRO A 55 -10.47 -20.52 3.43
N PRO A 56 -10.01 -21.63 4.02
CA PRO A 56 -8.74 -21.69 4.77
C PRO A 56 -7.51 -21.28 3.96
N SER A 57 -7.56 -21.44 2.64
CA SER A 57 -6.48 -21.02 1.71
C SER A 57 -6.49 -19.54 1.36
N TYR A 58 -7.55 -18.80 1.73
CA TYR A 58 -7.65 -17.37 1.44
C TYR A 58 -6.97 -16.55 2.53
N ARG A 59 -6.44 -15.41 2.12
CA ARG A 59 -5.83 -14.41 3.01
C ARG A 59 -6.41 -13.04 2.72
N ILE A 60 -6.58 -12.24 3.76
CA ILE A 60 -7.03 -10.85 3.67
C ILE A 60 -5.85 -9.95 4.00
N ILE A 61 -5.61 -8.95 3.19
CA ILE A 61 -4.67 -7.87 3.48
C ILE A 61 -5.46 -6.55 3.50
N VAL A 62 -5.35 -5.80 4.58
CA VAL A 62 -5.90 -4.45 4.67
C VAL A 62 -4.74 -3.47 4.62
N LEU A 63 -4.78 -2.53 3.68
CA LEU A 63 -3.77 -1.49 3.51
C LEU A 63 -4.41 -0.12 3.65
N LEU A 64 -3.90 0.67 4.61
CA LEU A 64 -4.27 2.05 4.87
C LEU A 64 -3.05 2.95 4.85
N ASP A 65 -3.25 4.20 4.50
CA ASP A 65 -2.26 5.26 4.68
C ASP A 65 -2.27 5.76 6.13
N CYS A 66 -1.10 6.03 6.71
CA CYS A 66 -1.01 6.59 8.05
C CYS A 66 -1.43 8.06 8.08
N ASP A 67 -1.09 8.82 7.03
CA ASP A 67 -1.16 10.27 6.97
C ASP A 67 -0.47 10.90 8.20
N TYR A 68 -1.21 11.71 8.95
CA TYR A 68 -0.76 12.35 10.20
C TYR A 68 -1.31 11.65 11.46
N ASP A 69 -1.97 10.50 11.30
CA ASP A 69 -2.53 9.75 12.42
C ASP A 69 -1.42 9.02 13.21
N ASP A 70 -1.75 8.63 14.43
CA ASP A 70 -0.93 7.70 15.20
C ASP A 70 -1.02 6.29 14.59
N CYS A 71 0.04 5.89 13.89
CA CYS A 71 0.12 4.58 13.21
C CYS A 71 -0.06 3.41 14.19
N VAL A 72 0.35 3.55 15.46
CA VAL A 72 0.19 2.49 16.48
C VAL A 72 -1.27 2.36 16.85
N ASN A 73 -1.95 3.48 17.08
CA ASN A 73 -3.38 3.49 17.38
C ASN A 73 -4.21 3.01 16.18
N LEU A 74 -3.89 3.45 14.97
CA LEU A 74 -4.55 3.00 13.75
C LEU A 74 -4.42 1.48 13.59
N LYS A 75 -3.21 0.96 13.78
CA LYS A 75 -2.96 -0.49 13.75
C LYS A 75 -3.77 -1.23 14.80
N ARG A 76 -3.85 -0.72 16.02
CA ARG A 76 -4.65 -1.31 17.11
C ARG A 76 -6.13 -1.40 16.74
N ILE A 77 -6.71 -0.33 16.19
CA ILE A 77 -8.10 -0.31 15.72
C ILE A 77 -8.35 -1.39 14.66
N MET A 78 -7.44 -1.52 13.69
CA MET A 78 -7.56 -2.54 12.65
C MET A 78 -7.45 -3.96 13.19
N GLU A 79 -6.55 -4.22 14.16
CA GLU A 79 -6.42 -5.51 14.83
C GLU A 79 -7.66 -5.86 15.67
N GLU A 80 -8.22 -4.89 16.38
CA GLU A 80 -9.46 -5.07 17.14
C GLU A 80 -10.64 -5.44 16.24
N ASN A 81 -10.75 -4.83 15.05
CA ASN A 81 -11.76 -5.21 14.06
C ASN A 81 -11.59 -6.66 13.58
N ALA A 82 -10.36 -7.11 13.39
CA ALA A 82 -10.07 -8.50 13.01
C ALA A 82 -10.50 -9.49 14.13
N VAL A 83 -10.12 -9.19 15.37
CA VAL A 83 -10.48 -10.01 16.54
C VAL A 83 -11.99 -10.06 16.73
N ASN A 84 -12.67 -8.92 16.68
CA ASN A 84 -14.13 -8.82 16.82
C ASN A 84 -14.89 -9.59 15.73
N ALA A 85 -14.31 -9.72 14.53
CA ALA A 85 -14.84 -10.52 13.45
C ALA A 85 -14.55 -12.03 13.60
N GLY A 86 -13.74 -12.43 14.61
CA GLY A 86 -13.32 -13.83 14.79
C GLY A 86 -12.25 -14.29 13.80
N LEU A 87 -11.53 -13.37 13.17
CA LEU A 87 -10.45 -13.68 12.22
C LEU A 87 -9.09 -13.72 12.95
N LEU A 88 -8.30 -14.74 12.67
CA LEU A 88 -6.95 -14.86 13.21
C LEU A 88 -6.00 -13.92 12.46
N SER A 89 -5.59 -12.83 13.14
CA SER A 89 -4.63 -11.90 12.55
C SER A 89 -3.21 -12.46 12.57
N ARG A 90 -2.37 -12.03 11.62
CA ARG A 90 -0.95 -12.38 11.58
C ARG A 90 -0.22 -11.99 12.88
N THR A 91 -0.61 -10.90 13.49
CA THR A 91 -0.04 -10.45 14.77
C THR A 91 -0.34 -11.43 15.91
N ALA A 92 -1.53 -12.03 15.93
CA ALA A 92 -1.97 -12.96 16.95
C ALA A 92 -1.65 -14.44 16.64
N ALA A 93 -1.41 -14.76 15.37
CA ALA A 93 -1.31 -16.14 14.90
C ALA A 93 -0.08 -16.92 15.40
N GLN A 94 0.98 -16.21 15.83
CA GLN A 94 2.28 -16.84 16.20
C GLN A 94 2.78 -17.78 15.09
N ALA A 95 2.69 -19.10 15.29
CA ALA A 95 3.10 -20.13 14.32
C ALA A 95 1.92 -20.72 13.50
N LEU A 96 0.69 -20.25 13.73
CA LEU A 96 -0.48 -20.76 13.03
C LEU A 96 -0.71 -20.02 11.71
N PRO A 97 -1.39 -20.64 10.74
CA PRO A 97 -1.80 -19.95 9.52
C PRO A 97 -2.76 -18.81 9.86
N TRP A 98 -2.36 -17.59 9.56
CA TRP A 98 -3.20 -16.40 9.75
C TRP A 98 -4.24 -16.23 8.63
N GLN A 99 -5.32 -15.51 8.90
CA GLN A 99 -6.38 -15.19 7.94
C GLN A 99 -6.32 -13.76 7.45
N ILE A 100 -5.89 -12.83 8.30
CA ILE A 100 -5.85 -11.40 7.99
C ILE A 100 -4.53 -10.78 8.46
N VAL A 101 -4.02 -9.83 7.66
CA VAL A 101 -2.93 -8.97 8.05
C VAL A 101 -3.26 -7.52 7.72
N ASN A 102 -3.06 -6.64 8.70
CA ASN A 102 -3.21 -5.20 8.53
C ASN A 102 -1.85 -4.58 8.22
N ARG A 103 -1.79 -3.70 7.23
CA ARG A 103 -0.60 -2.96 6.81
C ARG A 103 -0.90 -1.48 6.72
N ILE A 104 0.09 -0.68 7.01
CA ILE A 104 -0.01 0.77 6.99
C ILE A 104 1.14 1.29 6.12
N ALA A 105 0.83 2.06 5.08
CA ALA A 105 1.81 2.84 4.37
C ALA A 105 2.18 4.05 5.24
N ILE A 106 3.46 4.25 5.51
CA ILE A 106 3.90 5.34 6.36
C ILE A 106 3.82 6.66 5.60
N HIS A 107 3.12 7.60 6.21
CA HIS A 107 2.48 8.74 5.61
C HIS A 107 1.44 8.29 4.55
N GLU A 108 1.84 8.07 3.31
CA GLU A 108 0.95 7.81 2.18
C GLU A 108 1.59 6.82 1.20
N LEU A 109 0.79 6.28 0.29
CA LEU A 109 1.25 5.41 -0.79
C LEU A 109 2.43 5.99 -1.58
N GLU A 110 2.48 7.31 -1.76
CA GLU A 110 3.53 8.01 -2.50
C GLU A 110 4.92 7.85 -1.89
N ALA A 111 5.04 7.52 -0.60
CA ALA A 111 6.32 7.12 0.01
C ALA A 111 6.94 5.93 -0.73
N TRP A 112 6.11 5.01 -1.22
CA TRP A 112 6.57 3.85 -1.98
C TRP A 112 7.12 4.24 -3.36
N TYR A 113 6.65 5.33 -3.97
CA TYR A 113 7.23 5.88 -5.21
C TYR A 113 8.63 6.43 -4.96
N PHE A 114 8.83 7.15 -3.85
CA PHE A 114 10.17 7.59 -3.44
C PHE A 114 11.09 6.41 -3.09
N GLY A 115 10.52 5.32 -2.59
CA GLY A 115 11.24 4.08 -2.32
C GLY A 115 11.79 3.42 -3.57
N ASP A 116 11.08 3.50 -4.69
CA ASP A 116 11.48 2.98 -6.01
C ASP A 116 11.52 4.11 -7.06
N TRP A 117 12.47 5.01 -6.90
CA TRP A 117 12.62 6.15 -7.81
C TRP A 117 12.96 5.73 -9.25
N ASN A 118 13.48 4.52 -9.47
CA ASN A 118 13.72 3.99 -10.80
C ASN A 118 12.39 3.74 -11.55
N ALA A 119 11.38 3.22 -10.89
CA ALA A 119 10.03 3.09 -11.46
C ALA A 119 9.44 4.45 -11.81
N VAL A 120 9.61 5.46 -10.93
CA VAL A 120 9.18 6.84 -11.20
C VAL A 120 9.88 7.40 -12.45
N LYS A 121 11.19 7.17 -12.59
CA LYS A 121 11.94 7.64 -13.77
C LYS A 121 11.52 6.95 -15.06
N GLN A 122 11.13 5.70 -15.01
CA GLN A 122 10.62 4.99 -16.18
C GLN A 122 9.25 5.54 -16.59
N ALA A 123 8.37 5.81 -15.63
CA ALA A 123 7.07 6.42 -15.89
C ALA A 123 7.18 7.90 -16.32
N TYR A 124 8.15 8.64 -15.73
CA TYR A 124 8.35 10.09 -15.91
C TYR A 124 9.82 10.41 -16.20
N PRO A 125 10.32 10.22 -17.43
CA PRO A 125 11.75 10.31 -17.75
C PRO A 125 12.42 11.66 -17.44
N ARG A 126 11.64 12.76 -17.35
CA ARG A 126 12.18 14.10 -17.05
C ARG A 126 12.49 14.34 -15.57
N VAL A 127 12.06 13.48 -14.65
CA VAL A 127 12.35 13.68 -13.23
C VAL A 127 13.85 13.51 -12.94
N PRO A 128 14.43 14.32 -12.04
CA PRO A 128 15.84 14.23 -11.69
C PRO A 128 16.16 12.88 -11.00
N SER A 129 17.27 12.25 -11.38
CA SER A 129 17.69 10.95 -10.82
C SER A 129 18.24 11.04 -9.39
N GLU A 130 18.69 12.22 -8.98
CA GLU A 130 19.31 12.46 -7.68
C GLU A 130 18.31 12.68 -6.54
N ILE A 131 17.01 12.76 -6.81
CA ILE A 131 15.98 13.00 -5.77
C ILE A 131 16.18 12.11 -4.54
N PRO A 132 16.38 10.77 -4.65
CA PRO A 132 16.56 9.91 -3.48
C PRO A 132 17.86 10.16 -2.68
N ARG A 133 18.77 10.98 -3.22
CA ARG A 133 20.02 11.34 -2.54
C ARG A 133 19.95 12.68 -1.82
N ARG A 134 18.93 13.50 -2.15
CA ARG A 134 18.73 14.80 -1.53
C ARG A 134 18.30 14.64 -0.08
N GLU A 135 18.79 15.54 0.76
CA GLU A 135 18.30 15.65 2.13
C GLU A 135 16.77 15.80 2.14
N GLY A 136 16.10 15.11 3.07
CA GLY A 136 14.63 15.07 3.13
C GLY A 136 13.97 13.98 2.26
N TYR A 137 14.68 13.36 1.29
CA TYR A 137 14.14 12.27 0.45
C TYR A 137 14.91 10.94 0.59
N ARG A 138 15.91 10.88 1.47
CA ARG A 138 16.74 9.68 1.64
C ARG A 138 15.97 8.53 2.26
N ASP A 139 15.12 8.82 3.20
CA ASP A 139 14.22 7.85 3.83
C ASP A 139 12.79 8.11 3.31
N PRO A 140 12.24 7.22 2.48
CA PRO A 140 10.91 7.41 1.89
C PRO A 140 9.80 7.54 2.94
N ASP A 141 9.95 6.85 4.07
CA ASP A 141 8.97 6.81 5.15
C ASP A 141 9.12 8.00 6.14
N LYS A 142 10.00 8.99 5.84
CA LYS A 142 10.25 10.17 6.70
C LYS A 142 10.21 11.51 5.93
N ILE A 143 9.57 11.55 4.78
CA ILE A 143 9.45 12.79 4.00
C ILE A 143 8.49 13.73 4.71
N ALA A 144 8.98 14.91 5.08
CA ALA A 144 8.20 15.91 5.79
C ALA A 144 7.24 16.68 4.87
N GLY A 145 6.08 17.05 5.39
CA GLY A 145 5.12 17.94 4.71
C GLY A 145 4.27 17.25 3.63
N GLY A 146 4.00 15.95 3.79
CA GLY A 146 3.19 15.15 2.88
C GLY A 146 3.98 14.59 1.69
N THR A 147 3.82 13.29 1.45
CA THR A 147 4.56 12.61 0.37
C THR A 147 3.93 12.88 -0.99
N TRP A 148 2.60 12.99 -1.07
CA TRP A 148 1.94 13.28 -2.33
C TRP A 148 2.20 14.71 -2.79
N GLU A 149 2.21 15.72 -1.89
CA GLU A 149 2.55 17.10 -2.23
C GLU A 149 4.01 17.24 -2.69
N ALA A 150 4.91 16.52 -2.02
CA ALA A 150 6.31 16.48 -2.42
C ALA A 150 6.47 15.87 -3.82
N PHE A 151 5.75 14.78 -4.09
CA PHE A 151 5.74 14.10 -5.38
C PHE A 151 5.15 14.99 -6.48
N GLU A 152 4.00 15.61 -6.21
CA GLU A 152 3.37 16.55 -7.14
C GLU A 152 4.29 17.70 -7.52
N ARG A 153 4.91 18.36 -6.53
CA ARG A 153 5.86 19.47 -6.77
C ARG A 153 7.01 19.04 -7.69
N ILE A 154 7.55 17.85 -7.51
CA ILE A 154 8.63 17.35 -8.36
C ILE A 154 8.13 17.13 -9.79
N LEU A 155 6.99 16.50 -9.98
CA LEU A 155 6.41 16.26 -11.31
C LEU A 155 6.08 17.59 -12.02
N GLN A 156 5.48 18.54 -11.30
CA GLN A 156 5.16 19.87 -11.85
C GLN A 156 6.40 20.66 -12.25
N SER A 157 7.49 20.57 -11.46
CA SER A 157 8.75 21.27 -11.76
C SER A 157 9.38 20.84 -13.08
N VAL A 158 9.08 19.65 -13.56
CA VAL A 158 9.54 19.11 -14.85
C VAL A 158 8.43 19.03 -15.89
N GLY A 159 7.31 19.70 -15.64
CA GLY A 159 6.24 19.95 -16.61
C GLY A 159 5.19 18.85 -16.75
N TYR A 160 5.11 17.91 -15.80
CA TYR A 160 3.99 16.98 -15.68
C TYR A 160 2.90 17.58 -14.78
N TYR A 161 1.64 17.25 -15.03
CA TYR A 161 0.49 17.56 -14.15
C TYR A 161 0.40 19.01 -13.68
N LYS A 162 0.60 19.97 -14.57
CA LYS A 162 0.56 21.41 -14.24
C LYS A 162 -0.76 21.88 -13.59
N GLY A 163 -1.85 21.15 -13.84
CA GLY A 163 -3.18 21.43 -13.27
C GLY A 163 -3.55 20.59 -12.05
N GLY A 164 -2.58 19.96 -11.39
CA GLY A 164 -2.77 19.06 -10.24
C GLY A 164 -2.47 17.60 -10.56
N LEU A 165 -1.95 16.87 -9.56
CA LEU A 165 -1.59 15.46 -9.68
C LEU A 165 -2.84 14.60 -9.92
N ARG A 166 -2.80 13.82 -10.97
CA ARG A 166 -3.82 12.79 -11.25
C ARG A 166 -3.37 11.49 -10.56
N LYS A 167 -3.70 11.35 -9.26
CA LYS A 167 -3.20 10.26 -8.41
C LYS A 167 -3.35 8.87 -9.04
N ILE A 168 -4.54 8.52 -9.55
CA ILE A 168 -4.80 7.20 -10.17
C ILE A 168 -3.96 6.98 -11.42
N GLU A 169 -3.80 8.00 -12.26
CA GLU A 169 -2.98 7.92 -13.48
C GLU A 169 -1.50 7.73 -13.13
N ALA A 170 -1.01 8.50 -12.17
CA ALA A 170 0.37 8.39 -11.69
C ALA A 170 0.65 7.03 -11.04
N ALA A 171 -0.24 6.57 -10.19
CA ALA A 171 -0.17 5.27 -9.55
C ALA A 171 -0.09 4.12 -10.57
N ARG A 172 -0.96 4.14 -11.57
CA ARG A 172 -0.96 3.15 -12.66
C ARG A 172 0.34 3.17 -13.46
N ALA A 173 0.82 4.36 -13.82
CA ALA A 173 2.06 4.50 -14.59
C ALA A 173 3.28 3.99 -13.84
N ILE A 174 3.38 4.32 -12.53
CA ILE A 174 4.51 3.88 -11.70
C ILE A 174 4.41 2.39 -11.37
N GLY A 175 3.21 1.90 -11.03
CA GLY A 175 2.97 0.48 -10.73
C GLY A 175 3.41 -0.47 -11.84
N ALA A 176 3.30 -0.05 -13.09
CA ALA A 176 3.76 -0.82 -14.25
C ALA A 176 5.28 -1.07 -14.27
N TYR A 177 6.07 -0.23 -13.60
CA TYR A 177 7.52 -0.34 -13.54
C TYR A 177 8.05 -0.67 -12.14
N ALA A 178 7.19 -0.65 -11.11
CA ALA A 178 7.59 -0.87 -9.74
C ALA A 178 8.27 -2.23 -9.55
N ASN A 179 9.40 -2.21 -8.82
CA ASN A 179 10.19 -3.40 -8.54
C ASN A 179 10.11 -3.73 -7.04
N PRO A 180 9.48 -4.87 -6.68
CA PRO A 180 9.30 -5.25 -5.28
C PRO A 180 10.61 -5.54 -4.53
N LEU A 181 11.71 -5.80 -5.25
CA LEU A 181 13.00 -6.15 -4.66
C LEU A 181 13.88 -4.94 -4.35
N THR A 182 13.63 -3.79 -5.00
CA THR A 182 14.50 -2.61 -4.90
C THR A 182 13.88 -1.44 -4.14
N ASN A 183 12.62 -1.54 -3.76
CA ASN A 183 11.94 -0.50 -3.01
C ASN A 183 12.54 -0.38 -1.60
N ARG A 184 12.92 0.85 -1.21
CA ARG A 184 13.62 1.16 0.04
C ARG A 184 12.69 1.56 1.19
N SER A 185 11.38 1.69 0.96
CA SER A 185 10.41 1.95 2.01
C SER A 185 10.25 0.72 2.90
N ASN A 186 10.36 0.92 4.21
CA ASN A 186 10.13 -0.16 5.19
C ASN A 186 8.65 -0.58 5.22
N SER A 187 7.73 0.39 5.07
CA SER A 187 6.30 0.10 5.03
C SER A 187 5.94 -0.72 3.79
N PHE A 188 6.56 -0.42 2.64
CA PHE A 188 6.44 -1.25 1.44
C PHE A 188 6.98 -2.67 1.66
N SER A 189 8.17 -2.79 2.26
CA SER A 189 8.77 -4.10 2.54
C SER A 189 7.87 -4.95 3.42
N ALA A 190 7.27 -4.36 4.46
CA ALA A 190 6.31 -5.04 5.32
C ALA A 190 5.05 -5.49 4.55
N PHE A 191 4.56 -4.69 3.60
CA PHE A 191 3.45 -5.08 2.73
C PHE A 191 3.85 -6.21 1.78
N ARG A 192 4.98 -6.07 1.07
CA ARG A 192 5.51 -7.10 0.16
C ARG A 192 5.65 -8.45 0.88
N ASP A 193 6.26 -8.46 2.06
CA ASP A 193 6.49 -9.68 2.83
C ASP A 193 5.16 -10.34 3.24
N ALA A 194 4.15 -9.53 3.58
CA ALA A 194 2.80 -10.05 3.86
C ALA A 194 2.14 -10.69 2.61
N VAL A 195 2.31 -10.08 1.43
CA VAL A 195 1.82 -10.66 0.17
C VAL A 195 2.53 -11.98 -0.13
N LEU A 196 3.86 -12.02 -0.01
CA LEU A 196 4.65 -13.25 -0.25
C LEU A 196 4.28 -14.37 0.74
N GLU A 197 3.96 -14.03 1.98
CA GLU A 197 3.50 -14.98 2.99
C GLU A 197 2.07 -15.49 2.70
N ALA A 198 1.22 -14.62 2.17
CA ALA A 198 -0.17 -14.94 1.83
C ALA A 198 -0.33 -15.91 0.65
N VAL A 199 0.69 -16.03 -0.21
CA VAL A 199 0.65 -16.88 -1.41
C VAL A 199 1.45 -18.20 -1.25
N ARG A 200 2.07 -18.41 -0.10
CA ARG A 200 2.72 -19.68 0.27
C ARG A 200 1.72 -20.71 0.80
#